data_04a6227f47b78a08b4c6bc05696fe262
#
_entry.id   04a6227f47b78a08b4c6bc05696fe262
#
_cell.length_a   1.000
_cell.length_b   1.000
_cell.length_c   1.000
_cell.angle_alpha   90.00
_cell.angle_beta   90.00
_cell.angle_gamma   90.00
#
_symmetry.space_group_name_H-M   'P 1'
#
loop_
_entity.id
_entity.type
_entity.pdbx_description
1 polymer ?
#
loop_
_entity_poly.entity_id
_entity_poly.type
_entity_poly.pdbx_seq_one_letter_code
_entity_poly.pdbx_strand_id
1 'polypeptide(L)'
;MECGDFTLILQSGEKRAKIDLSQFTEEKPEPFPINTVFVPKQLLANVLQAGKEFCLGAKNLNPTTKDSAIGKGIQMIARQTQEVFADCHDGDTNIRVSTWIEKLLAVKDNLEYGIVSSERTTNRWAYMDEKLLMMDFRTALAQNLYQLNVLPIEANGAIFDPHIHDAVHIEETDRVEEDRVVEEIQKGYFFGEKLYRPTKVIVSKNPRL
;
A
#
# COMPACT_ATOMS: atom_id res chain seq x y z
N MET A 1 -31.81 -21.92 19.59
CA MET A 1 -31.57 -21.50 18.20
C MET A 1 -30.65 -22.58 17.62
N GLU A 2 -31.23 -23.42 16.77
CA GLU A 2 -30.46 -24.50 16.11
C GLU A 2 -29.48 -23.86 15.12
N CYS A 3 -28.21 -24.15 15.29
CA CYS A 3 -27.16 -23.74 14.37
C CYS A 3 -27.32 -24.59 13.10
N GLY A 4 -27.77 -24.00 12.02
CA GLY A 4 -27.89 -24.68 10.73
C GLY A 4 -26.55 -25.08 10.18
N ASP A 5 -26.48 -26.25 9.54
CA ASP A 5 -25.30 -26.79 8.88
C ASP A 5 -24.77 -25.83 7.81
N PHE A 6 -23.70 -25.13 8.10
CA PHE A 6 -23.01 -24.30 7.10
C PHE A 6 -21.98 -25.15 6.36
N THR A 7 -22.20 -25.34 5.09
CA THR A 7 -21.24 -26.00 4.20
C THR A 7 -20.58 -24.95 3.31
N LEU A 8 -19.27 -24.81 3.39
CA LEU A 8 -18.51 -23.95 2.49
C LEU A 8 -18.12 -24.74 1.24
N ILE A 9 -18.54 -24.26 0.07
CA ILE A 9 -18.17 -24.85 -1.21
C ILE A 9 -17.11 -23.97 -1.85
N LEU A 10 -15.87 -24.47 -1.92
CA LEU A 10 -14.80 -23.84 -2.67
C LEU A 10 -14.75 -24.43 -4.08
N GLN A 11 -14.84 -23.58 -5.09
CA GLN A 11 -14.76 -24.01 -6.49
C GLN A 11 -13.58 -23.32 -7.18
N SER A 12 -12.63 -24.13 -7.66
CA SER A 12 -11.53 -23.66 -8.49
C SER A 12 -11.49 -24.54 -9.76
N GLY A 13 -11.99 -24.00 -10.87
CA GLY A 13 -12.14 -24.76 -12.11
C GLY A 13 -13.11 -25.94 -11.94
N GLU A 14 -12.71 -27.14 -12.40
CA GLU A 14 -13.52 -28.36 -12.30
C GLU A 14 -13.44 -29.07 -10.94
N LYS A 15 -12.60 -28.62 -10.03
CA LYS A 15 -12.44 -29.22 -8.69
C LYS A 15 -13.33 -28.52 -7.69
N ARG A 16 -14.19 -29.28 -7.02
CA ARG A 16 -15.02 -28.85 -5.90
C ARG A 16 -14.51 -29.52 -4.62
N ALA A 17 -14.22 -28.71 -3.61
CA ALA A 17 -13.99 -29.21 -2.26
C ALA A 17 -15.17 -28.82 -1.37
N LYS A 18 -15.73 -29.79 -0.66
CA LYS A 18 -16.79 -29.61 0.32
C LYS A 18 -16.17 -29.70 1.70
N ILE A 19 -16.21 -28.60 2.46
CA ILE A 19 -15.71 -28.57 3.85
C ILE A 19 -16.94 -28.64 4.76
N ASP A 20 -17.02 -29.70 5.54
CA ASP A 20 -18.02 -29.87 6.58
C ASP A 20 -17.54 -29.13 7.83
N LEU A 21 -18.27 -28.05 8.17
CA LEU A 21 -17.95 -27.22 9.32
C LEU A 21 -18.48 -27.77 10.65
N SER A 22 -19.24 -28.88 10.63
CA SER A 22 -19.81 -29.49 11.84
C SER A 22 -18.74 -30.14 12.75
N GLN A 23 -17.50 -30.31 12.24
CA GLN A 23 -16.39 -30.88 13.01
C GLN A 23 -15.56 -29.84 13.79
N PHE A 24 -15.84 -28.56 13.62
CA PHE A 24 -15.19 -27.50 14.39
C PHE A 24 -15.95 -27.29 15.69
N THR A 25 -15.53 -27.98 16.76
CA THR A 25 -15.96 -27.72 18.12
C THR A 25 -15.61 -26.29 18.55
N GLU A 26 -16.41 -25.72 19.47
CA GLU A 26 -16.38 -24.34 20.00
C GLU A 26 -15.09 -23.90 20.72
N GLU A 27 -13.91 -24.41 20.35
CA GLU A 27 -12.68 -23.71 20.66
C GLU A 27 -12.68 -22.42 19.82
N LYS A 28 -12.63 -21.27 20.52
CA LYS A 28 -12.52 -19.94 19.90
C LYS A 28 -11.60 -20.06 18.68
N PRO A 29 -12.11 -19.84 17.45
CA PRO A 29 -11.25 -19.93 16.29
C PRO A 29 -10.07 -19.01 16.53
N GLU A 30 -8.87 -19.57 16.60
CA GLU A 30 -7.67 -18.74 16.45
C GLU A 30 -7.89 -17.90 15.20
N PRO A 31 -7.66 -16.58 15.27
CA PRO A 31 -7.88 -15.73 14.11
C PRO A 31 -7.12 -16.36 12.96
N PHE A 32 -7.83 -16.73 11.89
CA PHE A 32 -7.21 -17.29 10.69
C PHE A 32 -5.95 -16.47 10.42
N PRO A 33 -4.77 -17.10 10.33
CA PRO A 33 -3.58 -16.33 10.05
C PRO A 33 -3.87 -15.54 8.77
N ILE A 34 -3.74 -14.22 8.84
CA ILE A 34 -3.94 -13.26 7.73
C ILE A 34 -3.15 -13.68 6.47
N ASN A 35 -2.34 -14.70 6.58
CA ASN A 35 -1.44 -15.27 5.60
C ASN A 35 -2.10 -16.03 4.45
N THR A 36 -3.42 -16.21 4.43
CA THR A 36 -4.11 -17.04 3.42
C THR A 36 -5.22 -16.29 2.68
N VAL A 37 -5.07 -14.99 2.44
CA VAL A 37 -5.98 -14.28 1.55
C VAL A 37 -5.63 -14.65 0.11
N PHE A 38 -6.61 -15.18 -0.60
CA PHE A 38 -6.46 -15.52 -2.01
C PHE A 38 -6.40 -14.24 -2.85
N VAL A 39 -5.28 -13.98 -3.50
CA VAL A 39 -5.16 -12.88 -4.46
C VAL A 39 -5.75 -13.34 -5.78
N PRO A 40 -6.79 -12.67 -6.30
CA PRO A 40 -7.33 -12.99 -7.61
C PRO A 40 -6.24 -12.91 -8.69
N LYS A 41 -6.13 -13.95 -9.54
CA LYS A 41 -5.10 -13.99 -10.62
C LYS A 41 -5.12 -12.73 -11.49
N GLN A 42 -6.30 -12.21 -11.80
CA GLN A 42 -6.43 -10.98 -12.59
C GLN A 42 -5.83 -9.77 -11.87
N LEU A 43 -6.02 -9.66 -10.57
CA LEU A 43 -5.46 -8.57 -9.77
C LEU A 43 -3.93 -8.63 -9.75
N LEU A 44 -3.38 -9.82 -9.53
CA LEU A 44 -1.93 -10.05 -9.61
C LEU A 44 -1.39 -9.66 -10.99
N ALA A 45 -2.07 -10.08 -12.06
CA ALA A 45 -1.69 -9.75 -13.44
C ALA A 45 -1.70 -8.22 -13.68
N ASN A 46 -2.69 -7.50 -13.15
CA ASN A 46 -2.78 -6.05 -13.29
C ASN A 46 -1.61 -5.33 -12.59
N VAL A 47 -1.26 -5.76 -11.36
CA VAL A 47 -0.11 -5.21 -10.62
C VAL A 47 1.20 -5.48 -11.36
N LEU A 48 1.38 -6.72 -11.83
CA LEU A 48 2.58 -7.12 -12.59
C LEU A 48 2.70 -6.32 -13.89
N GLN A 49 1.59 -6.10 -14.60
CA GLN A 49 1.60 -5.32 -15.84
C GLN A 49 1.98 -3.86 -15.58
N ALA A 50 1.35 -3.20 -14.60
CA ALA A 50 1.67 -1.82 -14.24
C ALA A 50 3.16 -1.67 -13.82
N GLY A 51 3.69 -2.63 -13.06
CA GLY A 51 5.09 -2.62 -12.68
C GLY A 51 6.05 -2.85 -13.85
N LYS A 52 5.68 -3.70 -14.82
CA LYS A 52 6.49 -3.89 -16.05
C LYS A 52 6.54 -2.59 -16.85
N GLU A 53 5.43 -1.88 -17.00
CA GLU A 53 5.35 -0.60 -17.71
C GLU A 53 6.19 0.46 -17.01
N PHE A 54 6.11 0.56 -15.69
CA PHE A 54 6.95 1.46 -14.90
C PHE A 54 8.45 1.14 -15.07
N CYS A 55 8.85 -0.14 -14.96
CA CYS A 55 10.23 -0.56 -15.13
C CYS A 55 10.75 -0.28 -16.56
N LEU A 56 9.89 -0.41 -17.58
CA LEU A 56 10.24 -0.06 -18.96
C LEU A 56 10.45 1.46 -19.10
N GLY A 57 9.55 2.27 -18.55
CA GLY A 57 9.71 3.73 -18.51
C GLY A 57 11.02 4.14 -17.81
N ALA A 58 11.33 3.54 -16.67
CA ALA A 58 12.58 3.78 -15.93
C ALA A 58 13.83 3.43 -16.73
N LYS A 59 13.79 2.40 -17.58
CA LYS A 59 14.90 2.05 -18.50
C LYS A 59 15.07 3.06 -19.61
N ASN A 60 13.99 3.65 -20.09
CA ASN A 60 13.94 4.55 -21.23
C ASN A 60 14.16 6.02 -20.87
N LEU A 61 14.44 6.35 -19.61
CA LEU A 61 14.84 7.69 -19.19
C LEU A 61 16.02 8.18 -20.03
N ASN A 62 15.99 9.47 -20.39
CA ASN A 62 17.13 10.08 -21.09
C ASN A 62 18.40 10.09 -20.20
N PRO A 63 19.61 10.13 -20.78
CA PRO A 63 20.86 10.05 -20.01
C PRO A 63 20.97 11.14 -18.94
N THR A 64 20.59 12.38 -19.27
CA THR A 64 20.65 13.52 -18.34
C THR A 64 19.75 13.29 -17.12
N THR A 65 18.55 12.77 -17.34
CA THR A 65 17.63 12.44 -16.25
C THR A 65 18.13 11.28 -15.43
N LYS A 66 18.68 10.22 -16.05
CA LYS A 66 19.23 9.05 -15.34
C LYS A 66 20.26 9.42 -14.29
N ASP A 67 21.10 10.39 -14.60
CA ASP A 67 22.18 10.83 -13.71
C ASP A 67 21.70 11.80 -12.62
N SER A 68 20.49 12.34 -12.77
CA SER A 68 19.87 13.20 -11.77
C SER A 68 19.45 12.45 -10.50
N ALA A 69 19.21 13.18 -9.42
CA ALA A 69 18.67 12.59 -8.17
C ALA A 69 17.31 11.90 -8.39
N ILE A 70 16.44 12.53 -9.20
CA ILE A 70 15.12 11.99 -9.53
C ILE A 70 15.25 10.70 -10.34
N GLY A 71 16.09 10.68 -11.37
CA GLY A 71 16.31 9.48 -12.19
C GLY A 71 16.90 8.32 -11.39
N LYS A 72 17.83 8.59 -10.48
CA LYS A 72 18.37 7.59 -9.55
C LYS A 72 17.28 7.04 -8.62
N GLY A 73 16.40 7.91 -8.12
CA GLY A 73 15.24 7.52 -7.33
C GLY A 73 14.30 6.58 -8.10
N ILE A 74 13.95 6.94 -9.35
CA ILE A 74 13.11 6.10 -10.22
C ILE A 74 13.75 4.74 -10.48
N GLN A 75 15.07 4.69 -10.75
CA GLN A 75 15.78 3.43 -10.96
C GLN A 75 15.79 2.55 -9.70
N MET A 76 15.92 3.16 -8.52
CA MET A 76 15.83 2.45 -7.23
C MET A 76 14.45 1.84 -7.04
N ILE A 77 13.38 2.62 -7.29
CA ILE A 77 12.00 2.14 -7.19
C ILE A 77 11.74 1.02 -8.21
N ALA A 78 12.26 1.14 -9.44
CA ALA A 78 12.13 0.09 -10.46
C ALA A 78 12.83 -1.21 -10.03
N ARG A 79 13.99 -1.13 -9.38
CA ARG A 79 14.67 -2.31 -8.81
C ARG A 79 13.82 -2.96 -7.72
N GLN A 80 13.32 -2.19 -6.77
CA GLN A 80 12.43 -2.71 -5.71
C GLN A 80 11.19 -3.37 -6.31
N THR A 81 10.60 -2.75 -7.34
CA THR A 81 9.45 -3.32 -8.04
C THR A 81 9.77 -4.68 -8.66
N GLN A 82 10.94 -4.84 -9.28
CA GLN A 82 11.39 -6.11 -9.83
C GLN A 82 11.60 -7.17 -8.74
N GLU A 83 12.15 -6.80 -7.60
CA GLU A 83 12.33 -7.71 -6.45
C GLU A 83 10.97 -8.19 -5.90
N VAL A 84 9.99 -7.28 -5.77
CA VAL A 84 8.62 -7.64 -5.35
C VAL A 84 7.98 -8.65 -6.31
N PHE A 85 8.24 -8.51 -7.61
CA PHE A 85 7.65 -9.37 -8.63
C PHE A 85 8.43 -10.67 -8.88
N ALA A 86 9.71 -10.72 -8.53
CA ALA A 86 10.50 -11.95 -8.60
C ALA A 86 9.96 -13.04 -7.66
N ASP A 87 9.32 -12.62 -6.55
CA ASP A 87 8.69 -13.53 -5.62
C ASP A 87 7.32 -14.07 -6.13
N CYS A 88 6.81 -13.49 -7.22
CA CYS A 88 5.55 -13.89 -7.86
C CYS A 88 5.84 -14.84 -9.03
N HIS A 89 6.28 -16.07 -8.75
CA HIS A 89 6.46 -17.07 -9.80
C HIS A 89 5.12 -17.56 -10.36
N ASP A 90 5.10 -17.82 -11.67
CA ASP A 90 3.95 -18.31 -12.40
C ASP A 90 3.31 -19.53 -11.72
N GLY A 91 2.16 -19.33 -11.14
CA GLY A 91 1.27 -20.37 -10.64
C GLY A 91 1.30 -20.67 -9.15
N ASP A 92 2.23 -20.14 -8.39
CA ASP A 92 2.25 -20.36 -6.93
C ASP A 92 1.39 -19.31 -6.22
N THR A 93 0.13 -19.72 -5.91
CA THR A 93 -0.84 -18.90 -5.17
C THR A 93 -0.53 -18.80 -3.66
N ASN A 94 0.61 -19.36 -3.21
CA ASN A 94 1.07 -19.32 -1.82
C ASN A 94 1.92 -18.09 -1.50
N ILE A 95 1.69 -16.98 -2.17
CA ILE A 95 2.29 -15.70 -1.77
C ILE A 95 1.75 -15.38 -0.37
N ARG A 96 2.64 -15.17 0.58
CA ARG A 96 2.25 -14.59 1.87
C ARG A 96 1.74 -13.18 1.60
N VAL A 97 0.42 -13.04 1.49
CA VAL A 97 -0.24 -11.80 1.07
C VAL A 97 0.18 -10.62 1.95
N SER A 98 0.36 -10.83 3.25
CA SER A 98 0.83 -9.79 4.16
C SER A 98 2.22 -9.25 3.76
N THR A 99 3.18 -10.13 3.51
CA THR A 99 4.54 -9.74 3.09
C THR A 99 4.54 -9.06 1.72
N TRP A 100 3.70 -9.53 0.82
CA TRP A 100 3.57 -8.92 -0.50
C TRP A 100 2.93 -7.53 -0.45
N ILE A 101 1.86 -7.35 0.34
CA ILE A 101 1.25 -6.04 0.60
C ILE A 101 2.29 -5.08 1.21
N GLU A 102 3.07 -5.53 2.20
CA GLU A 102 4.11 -4.73 2.82
C GLU A 102 5.12 -4.20 1.80
N LYS A 103 5.61 -5.08 0.91
CA LYS A 103 6.52 -4.72 -0.16
C LYS A 103 5.88 -3.74 -1.16
N LEU A 104 4.62 -3.94 -1.54
CA LEU A 104 3.89 -3.02 -2.42
C LEU A 104 3.69 -1.65 -1.77
N LEU A 105 3.38 -1.60 -0.48
CA LEU A 105 3.27 -0.36 0.27
C LEU A 105 4.61 0.38 0.36
N ALA A 106 5.73 -0.33 0.53
CA ALA A 106 7.06 0.27 0.50
C ALA A 106 7.39 0.90 -0.86
N VAL A 107 7.04 0.22 -1.97
CA VAL A 107 7.17 0.79 -3.32
C VAL A 107 6.30 2.03 -3.46
N LYS A 108 5.06 1.99 -2.98
CA LYS A 108 4.13 3.12 -3.04
C LYS A 108 4.62 4.33 -2.23
N ASP A 109 5.14 4.11 -1.02
CA ASP A 109 5.72 5.18 -0.19
C ASP A 109 6.90 5.86 -0.92
N ASN A 110 7.78 5.08 -1.55
CA ASN A 110 8.90 5.61 -2.31
C ASN A 110 8.47 6.39 -3.56
N LEU A 111 7.38 5.98 -4.22
CA LEU A 111 6.78 6.74 -5.32
C LEU A 111 6.24 8.09 -4.83
N GLU A 112 5.53 8.12 -3.70
CA GLU A 112 5.03 9.35 -3.10
C GLU A 112 6.17 10.31 -2.74
N TYR A 113 7.21 9.79 -2.09
CA TYR A 113 8.40 10.59 -1.80
C TYR A 113 9.08 11.14 -3.07
N GLY A 114 9.21 10.32 -4.11
CA GLY A 114 9.77 10.72 -5.41
C GLY A 114 8.95 11.82 -6.08
N ILE A 115 7.62 11.71 -6.06
CA ILE A 115 6.69 12.71 -6.62
C ILE A 115 6.87 14.04 -5.88
N VAL A 116 6.79 14.05 -4.55
CA VAL A 116 6.95 15.25 -3.72
C VAL A 116 8.34 15.88 -3.93
N SER A 117 9.39 15.07 -3.99
CA SER A 117 10.75 15.53 -4.25
C SER A 117 10.87 16.19 -5.62
N SER A 118 10.20 15.68 -6.65
CA SER A 118 10.19 16.27 -7.99
C SER A 118 9.51 17.65 -8.03
N GLU A 119 8.53 17.89 -7.15
CA GLU A 119 7.83 19.16 -7.03
C GLU A 119 8.67 20.26 -6.35
N ARG A 120 9.55 19.84 -5.46
CA ARG A 120 10.44 20.76 -4.70
C ARG A 120 11.67 21.19 -5.50
N THR A 121 11.90 20.63 -6.69
CA THR A 121 13.05 21.02 -7.51
C THR A 121 12.83 22.40 -8.15
N THR A 122 13.93 23.14 -8.33
CA THR A 122 13.90 24.51 -8.93
C THR A 122 13.34 24.50 -10.35
N ASN A 123 13.50 23.39 -11.08
CA ASN A 123 12.98 23.22 -12.44
C ASN A 123 12.00 22.03 -12.51
N ARG A 124 10.86 22.18 -11.85
CA ARG A 124 9.81 21.14 -11.78
C ARG A 124 9.29 20.68 -13.15
N TRP A 125 9.39 21.55 -14.16
CA TRP A 125 8.91 21.25 -15.52
C TRP A 125 9.87 20.31 -16.27
N ALA A 126 11.15 20.31 -15.92
CA ALA A 126 12.14 19.45 -16.57
C ALA A 126 11.93 17.94 -16.29
N TYR A 127 11.14 17.60 -15.28
CA TYR A 127 10.88 16.23 -14.83
C TYR A 127 9.39 15.87 -14.88
N MET A 128 8.64 16.50 -15.79
CA MET A 128 7.19 16.26 -15.86
C MET A 128 6.86 14.83 -16.29
N ASP A 129 7.58 14.29 -17.27
CA ASP A 129 7.36 12.93 -17.76
C ASP A 129 7.69 11.87 -16.68
N GLU A 130 8.77 12.11 -15.95
CA GLU A 130 9.19 11.25 -14.83
C GLU A 130 8.18 11.29 -13.68
N LYS A 131 7.65 12.48 -13.39
CA LYS A 131 6.59 12.65 -12.41
C LYS A 131 5.33 11.91 -12.84
N LEU A 132 4.90 12.06 -14.09
CA LEU A 132 3.74 11.35 -14.63
C LEU A 132 3.93 9.83 -14.55
N LEU A 133 5.10 9.32 -14.93
CA LEU A 133 5.44 7.90 -14.84
C LEU A 133 5.28 7.37 -13.39
N MET A 134 5.76 8.11 -12.40
CA MET A 134 5.61 7.76 -11.00
C MET A 134 4.14 7.83 -10.54
N MET A 135 3.41 8.85 -10.97
CA MET A 135 1.99 9.04 -10.63
C MET A 135 1.10 7.94 -11.20
N ASP A 136 1.32 7.53 -12.44
CA ASP A 136 0.57 6.47 -13.10
C ASP A 136 0.76 5.14 -12.36
N PHE A 137 2.00 4.79 -12.04
CA PHE A 137 2.29 3.56 -11.30
C PHE A 137 1.73 3.61 -9.86
N ARG A 138 1.89 4.74 -9.15
CA ARG A 138 1.27 4.94 -7.83
C ARG A 138 -0.24 4.73 -7.87
N THR A 139 -0.91 5.29 -8.90
CA THR A 139 -2.36 5.17 -9.06
C THR A 139 -2.77 3.72 -9.32
N ALA A 140 -2.05 3.03 -10.19
CA ALA A 140 -2.29 1.61 -10.44
C ALA A 140 -2.11 0.76 -9.16
N LEU A 141 -1.05 1.01 -8.36
CA LEU A 141 -0.86 0.34 -7.08
C LEU A 141 -2.00 0.63 -6.10
N ALA A 142 -2.43 1.89 -5.99
CA ALA A 142 -3.52 2.28 -5.08
C ALA A 142 -4.83 1.57 -5.45
N GLN A 143 -5.18 1.50 -6.74
CA GLN A 143 -6.38 0.80 -7.21
C GLN A 143 -6.33 -0.70 -6.91
N ASN A 144 -5.19 -1.33 -7.10
CA ASN A 144 -5.03 -2.75 -6.83
C ASN A 144 -5.03 -3.06 -5.31
N LEU A 145 -4.41 -2.22 -4.49
CA LEU A 145 -4.47 -2.32 -3.03
C LEU A 145 -5.92 -2.17 -2.52
N TYR A 146 -6.67 -1.23 -3.09
CA TYR A 146 -8.09 -1.05 -2.76
C TYR A 146 -8.92 -2.31 -3.06
N GLN A 147 -8.68 -2.97 -4.20
CA GLN A 147 -9.35 -4.22 -4.56
C GLN A 147 -8.95 -5.40 -3.65
N LEU A 148 -7.79 -5.33 -2.99
CA LEU A 148 -7.36 -6.25 -1.93
C LEU A 148 -7.93 -5.90 -0.56
N ASN A 149 -8.83 -4.90 -0.49
CA ASN A 149 -9.37 -4.38 0.76
C ASN A 149 -8.28 -3.76 1.68
N VAL A 150 -7.20 -3.23 1.07
CA VAL A 150 -6.18 -2.41 1.73
C VAL A 150 -6.58 -0.95 1.55
N LEU A 151 -7.16 -0.37 2.58
CA LEU A 151 -7.78 0.95 2.54
C LEU A 151 -6.90 1.99 3.22
N PRO A 152 -6.63 3.14 2.59
CA PRO A 152 -5.82 4.19 3.20
C PRO A 152 -6.57 4.86 4.35
N ILE A 153 -5.83 5.32 5.35
CA ILE A 153 -6.33 6.18 6.43
C ILE A 153 -6.14 7.63 5.97
N GLU A 154 -7.23 8.39 5.93
CA GLU A 154 -7.17 9.82 5.61
C GLU A 154 -6.95 10.61 6.91
N ALA A 155 -5.71 11.05 7.13
CA ALA A 155 -5.30 11.67 8.38
C ALA A 155 -5.21 13.21 8.31
N ASN A 156 -4.90 13.79 7.16
CA ASN A 156 -4.69 15.25 7.05
C ASN A 156 -5.91 16.05 7.53
N GLY A 157 -5.69 16.93 8.52
CA GLY A 157 -6.73 17.77 9.11
C GLY A 157 -7.69 17.03 10.06
N ALA A 158 -7.54 15.72 10.23
CA ALA A 158 -8.32 14.94 11.19
C ALA A 158 -7.90 15.25 12.63
N ILE A 159 -8.76 14.94 13.60
CA ILE A 159 -8.38 14.92 15.01
C ILE A 159 -7.41 13.75 15.22
N PHE A 160 -6.36 13.97 15.99
CA PHE A 160 -5.40 12.92 16.31
C PHE A 160 -6.08 11.80 17.11
N ASP A 161 -5.97 10.58 16.60
CA ASP A 161 -6.43 9.36 17.27
C ASP A 161 -5.27 8.38 17.44
N PRO A 162 -4.83 8.12 18.69
CA PRO A 162 -3.69 7.23 18.94
C PRO A 162 -3.93 5.78 18.53
N HIS A 163 -5.18 5.37 18.25
CA HIS A 163 -5.48 4.02 17.79
C HIS A 163 -5.10 3.79 16.31
N ILE A 164 -5.08 4.85 15.50
CA ILE A 164 -4.83 4.78 14.06
C ILE A 164 -3.71 5.70 13.57
N HIS A 165 -3.27 6.62 14.43
CA HIS A 165 -2.19 7.56 14.12
C HIS A 165 -0.98 7.34 15.04
N ASP A 166 0.22 7.52 14.48
CA ASP A 166 1.50 7.52 15.16
C ASP A 166 2.11 8.93 15.06
N ALA A 167 2.08 9.69 16.16
CA ALA A 167 2.60 11.04 16.20
C ALA A 167 4.13 11.03 16.25
N VAL A 168 4.78 11.34 15.14
CA VAL A 168 6.25 11.37 15.02
C VAL A 168 6.83 12.73 15.39
N HIS A 169 6.02 13.79 15.33
CA HIS A 169 6.42 15.14 15.69
C HIS A 169 5.22 15.96 16.18
N ILE A 170 5.50 16.95 17.03
CA ILE A 170 4.52 17.94 17.49
C ILE A 170 4.96 19.29 16.95
N GLU A 171 4.07 19.97 16.21
CA GLU A 171 4.30 21.32 15.71
C GLU A 171 3.57 22.34 16.59
N GLU A 172 4.31 23.28 17.18
CA GLU A 172 3.69 24.40 17.88
C GLU A 172 3.18 25.42 16.86
N THR A 173 1.86 25.50 16.75
CA THR A 173 1.19 26.37 15.76
C THR A 173 -0.17 26.84 16.27
N ASP A 174 -0.58 28.02 15.86
CA ASP A 174 -1.91 28.59 16.08
C ASP A 174 -2.78 28.55 14.79
N ARG A 175 -2.25 27.98 13.71
CA ARG A 175 -2.93 27.94 12.41
C ARG A 175 -4.08 26.94 12.37
N VAL A 176 -4.02 25.93 13.22
CA VAL A 176 -5.03 24.87 13.35
C VAL A 176 -5.34 24.64 14.81
N GLU A 177 -6.48 24.05 15.11
CA GLU A 177 -6.86 23.66 16.46
C GLU A 177 -5.85 22.68 17.07
N GLU A 178 -5.76 22.67 18.40
CA GLU A 178 -4.92 21.70 19.13
C GLU A 178 -5.36 20.26 18.84
N ASP A 179 -4.42 19.33 18.90
CA ASP A 179 -4.63 17.90 18.65
C ASP A 179 -5.14 17.56 17.23
N ARG A 180 -4.81 18.39 16.25
CA ARG A 180 -5.10 18.07 14.84
C ARG A 180 -3.85 17.58 14.11
N VAL A 181 -4.07 16.71 13.14
CA VAL A 181 -3.04 16.30 12.19
C VAL A 181 -2.74 17.45 11.24
N VAL A 182 -1.51 17.97 11.34
CA VAL A 182 -1.00 19.06 10.49
C VAL A 182 -0.50 18.51 9.16
N GLU A 183 0.26 17.41 9.23
CA GLU A 183 0.87 16.79 8.04
C GLU A 183 0.92 15.26 8.22
N GLU A 184 0.67 14.57 7.13
CA GLU A 184 0.84 13.12 7.01
C GLU A 184 2.23 12.83 6.45
N ILE A 185 3.09 12.19 7.26
CA ILE A 185 4.46 11.83 6.88
C ILE A 185 4.52 10.48 6.16
N GLN A 186 3.70 9.52 6.61
CA GLN A 186 3.59 8.21 5.99
C GLN A 186 2.17 7.71 6.12
N LYS A 187 1.56 7.36 4.99
CA LYS A 187 0.18 6.90 4.93
C LYS A 187 -0.04 5.59 5.68
N GLY A 188 -1.06 5.57 6.54
CA GLY A 188 -1.54 4.37 7.22
C GLY A 188 -2.55 3.61 6.38
N TYR A 189 -2.81 2.35 6.76
CA TYR A 189 -3.74 1.49 6.05
C TYR A 189 -4.47 0.56 6.98
N PHE A 190 -5.73 0.29 6.64
CA PHE A 190 -6.46 -0.87 7.11
C PHE A 190 -6.33 -2.02 6.11
N PHE A 191 -6.36 -3.26 6.59
CA PHE A 191 -6.59 -4.45 5.78
C PHE A 191 -7.88 -5.12 6.24
N GLY A 192 -8.93 -4.97 5.47
CA GLY A 192 -10.28 -5.22 5.94
C GLY A 192 -10.64 -4.30 7.11
N GLU A 193 -11.06 -4.88 8.23
CA GLU A 193 -11.40 -4.14 9.45
C GLU A 193 -10.23 -3.95 10.42
N LYS A 194 -9.06 -4.53 10.12
CA LYS A 194 -7.90 -4.48 11.01
C LYS A 194 -6.94 -3.38 10.61
N LEU A 195 -6.44 -2.64 11.59
CA LEU A 195 -5.32 -1.74 11.39
C LEU A 195 -4.11 -2.55 10.92
N TYR A 196 -3.63 -2.26 9.72
CA TYR A 196 -2.43 -2.88 9.15
C TYR A 196 -1.17 -2.07 9.52
N ARG A 197 -1.24 -0.75 9.36
CA ARG A 197 -0.18 0.19 9.67
C ARG A 197 -0.79 1.54 10.05
N PRO A 198 -0.43 2.15 11.20
CA PRO A 198 -0.89 3.48 11.54
C PRO A 198 -0.32 4.53 10.59
N THR A 199 -1.01 5.67 10.46
CA THR A 199 -0.51 6.83 9.74
C THR A 199 0.50 7.56 10.62
N LYS A 200 1.73 7.80 10.11
CA LYS A 200 2.68 8.68 10.79
C LYS A 200 2.34 10.12 10.50
N VAL A 201 2.16 10.90 11.56
CA VAL A 201 1.63 12.25 11.48
C VAL A 201 2.44 13.26 12.30
N ILE A 202 2.35 14.52 11.90
CA ILE A 202 2.70 15.68 12.72
C ILE A 202 1.41 16.22 13.32
N VAL A 203 1.39 16.44 14.64
CA VAL A 203 0.21 16.90 15.38
C VAL A 203 0.43 18.31 15.86
N SER A 204 -0.61 19.14 15.77
CA SER A 204 -0.59 20.51 16.29
C SER A 204 -0.66 20.54 17.80
N LYS A 205 0.06 21.50 18.38
CA LYS A 205 -0.08 21.93 19.75
C LYS A 205 -0.14 23.44 19.78
N ASN A 206 -1.14 24.00 20.46
CA ASN A 206 -1.23 25.45 20.58
C ASN A 206 -0.13 25.97 21.52
N PRO A 207 0.59 27.04 21.13
CA PRO A 207 1.56 27.66 22.04
C PRO A 207 0.81 28.13 23.29
N ARG A 208 1.34 27.80 24.46
CA ARG A 208 0.81 28.32 25.73
C ARG A 208 1.06 29.84 25.77
N LEU A 209 -0.02 30.59 25.78
CA LEU A 209 0.02 32.04 26.05
C LEU A 209 0.58 32.33 27.44
#